data_6d5e45aade413ef9f492e74e9e009285
#
_entry.id   6d5e45aade413ef9f492e74e9e009285
#
_cell.length_a   1.000
_cell.length_b   1.000
_cell.length_c   1.000
_cell.angle_alpha   90.00
_cell.angle_beta   90.00
_cell.angle_gamma   90.00
#
_symmetry.space_group_name_H-M   'P 1'
#
loop_
_entity.id
_entity.type
_entity.pdbx_description
1 polymer ?
#
loop_
_entity_poly.entity_id
_entity_poly.type
_entity_poly.pdbx_seq_one_letter_code
_entity_poly.pdbx_strand_id
1 'polypeptide(L)'
;KDFYEASKNAERLYFYGAGCSSDEMNSIVKSGLSKIYPNSNITVDHDLLACALSTYKGEPAISCILGTGSNSCYFDGQNLREEVPAIAYVLGDEGSGAFYGKKLLKDYLYNQLPDSIHKDFESQFGNAKADIFENVYMKPHANVYLASFMKFINRHYHHEYVIDMIQHGMNEFIK
;
A
#
# COMPACT_ATOMS: atom_id res chain seq x y z
N LYS A 1 -25.46 8.97 -7.80
CA LYS A 1 -26.41 8.43 -8.80
C LYS A 1 -26.08 8.95 -10.22
N ASP A 2 -25.80 10.24 -10.36
CA ASP A 2 -25.61 10.88 -11.69
C ASP A 2 -24.33 10.43 -12.40
N PHE A 3 -23.23 10.23 -11.65
CA PHE A 3 -21.96 9.75 -12.22
C PHE A 3 -22.08 8.33 -12.79
N TYR A 4 -22.77 7.42 -12.10
CA TYR A 4 -22.96 6.04 -12.55
C TYR A 4 -23.79 5.98 -13.85
N GLU A 5 -24.87 6.76 -13.94
CA GLU A 5 -25.70 6.82 -15.16
C GLU A 5 -24.90 7.40 -16.35
N ALA A 6 -24.12 8.45 -16.12
CA ALA A 6 -23.26 9.03 -17.16
C ALA A 6 -22.15 8.06 -17.63
N SER A 7 -21.64 7.20 -16.75
CA SER A 7 -20.56 6.26 -17.06
C SER A 7 -21.02 4.99 -17.78
N LYS A 8 -22.31 4.65 -17.77
CA LYS A 8 -22.85 3.44 -18.43
C LYS A 8 -22.54 3.35 -19.92
N ASN A 9 -22.37 4.48 -20.59
CA ASN A 9 -22.08 4.57 -22.02
C ASN A 9 -20.59 4.83 -22.31
N ALA A 10 -19.71 4.59 -21.34
CA ALA A 10 -18.28 4.72 -21.57
C ALA A 10 -17.80 3.70 -22.62
N GLU A 11 -17.15 4.18 -23.68
CA GLU A 11 -16.60 3.32 -24.73
C GLU A 11 -15.38 2.53 -24.24
N ARG A 12 -14.63 3.09 -23.28
CA ARG A 12 -13.41 2.49 -22.72
C ARG A 12 -13.43 2.58 -21.21
N LEU A 13 -13.04 1.50 -20.56
CA LEU A 13 -12.86 1.41 -19.13
C LEU A 13 -11.48 0.84 -18.83
N TYR A 14 -10.72 1.55 -18.03
CA TYR A 14 -9.42 1.12 -17.55
C TYR A 14 -9.50 0.88 -16.04
N PHE A 15 -9.14 -0.32 -15.62
CA PHE A 15 -9.08 -0.70 -14.21
C PHE A 15 -7.65 -1.16 -13.89
N TYR A 16 -7.04 -0.50 -12.92
CA TYR A 16 -5.74 -0.89 -12.39
C TYR A 16 -5.88 -1.18 -10.90
N GLY A 17 -5.56 -2.39 -10.49
CA GLY A 17 -5.80 -2.82 -9.12
C GLY A 17 -4.68 -3.64 -8.51
N ALA A 18 -4.47 -3.45 -7.19
CA ALA A 18 -3.63 -4.33 -6.40
C ALA A 18 -4.13 -5.78 -6.55
N GLY A 19 -3.23 -6.71 -6.83
CA GLY A 19 -3.58 -8.12 -7.07
C GLY A 19 -4.03 -8.47 -8.49
N CYS A 20 -4.16 -7.50 -9.41
CA CYS A 20 -4.37 -7.74 -10.83
C CYS A 20 -3.04 -8.08 -11.54
N SER A 21 -2.30 -9.03 -11.01
CA SER A 21 -0.93 -9.36 -11.44
C SER A 21 -0.84 -10.62 -12.29
N SER A 22 -1.97 -11.24 -12.66
CA SER A 22 -2.02 -12.38 -13.55
C SER A 22 -3.23 -12.31 -14.48
N ASP A 23 -3.13 -12.98 -15.65
CA ASP A 23 -4.22 -13.05 -16.63
C ASP A 23 -5.51 -13.65 -16.03
N GLU A 24 -5.36 -14.60 -15.10
CA GLU A 24 -6.49 -15.21 -14.41
C GLU A 24 -7.23 -14.18 -13.54
N MET A 25 -6.51 -13.45 -12.69
CA MET A 25 -7.11 -12.44 -11.83
C MET A 25 -7.68 -11.27 -12.63
N ASN A 26 -6.99 -10.84 -13.68
CA ASN A 26 -7.47 -9.81 -14.60
C ASN A 26 -8.78 -10.25 -15.29
N SER A 27 -8.89 -11.50 -15.69
CA SER A 27 -10.09 -12.05 -16.32
C SER A 27 -11.28 -12.08 -15.36
N ILE A 28 -11.07 -12.42 -14.08
CA ILE A 28 -12.12 -12.39 -13.05
C ILE A 28 -12.67 -10.96 -12.89
N VAL A 29 -11.77 -9.97 -12.71
CA VAL A 29 -12.17 -8.57 -12.55
C VAL A 29 -12.87 -8.06 -13.82
N LYS A 30 -12.31 -8.34 -14.99
CA LYS A 30 -12.90 -7.97 -16.29
C LYS A 30 -14.30 -8.55 -16.46
N SER A 31 -14.49 -9.81 -16.11
CA SER A 31 -15.81 -10.47 -16.15
C SER A 31 -16.83 -9.79 -15.24
N GLY A 32 -16.41 -9.38 -14.04
CA GLY A 32 -17.27 -8.61 -13.13
C GLY A 32 -17.65 -7.25 -13.69
N LEU A 33 -16.67 -6.51 -14.21
CA LEU A 33 -16.88 -5.18 -14.79
C LEU A 33 -17.75 -5.23 -16.06
N SER A 34 -17.62 -6.25 -16.90
CA SER A 34 -18.42 -6.41 -18.12
C SER A 34 -19.92 -6.59 -17.84
N LYS A 35 -20.30 -7.08 -16.66
CA LYS A 35 -21.72 -7.15 -16.26
C LYS A 35 -22.31 -5.77 -15.97
N ILE A 36 -21.48 -4.82 -15.55
CA ILE A 36 -21.89 -3.46 -15.21
C ILE A 36 -21.77 -2.54 -16.43
N TYR A 37 -20.74 -2.76 -17.25
CA TYR A 37 -20.38 -1.96 -18.43
C TYR A 37 -20.34 -2.84 -19.70
N PRO A 38 -21.48 -3.37 -20.17
CA PRO A 38 -21.50 -4.38 -21.23
C PRO A 38 -21.03 -3.87 -22.60
N ASN A 39 -21.09 -2.56 -22.82
CA ASN A 39 -20.72 -1.91 -24.08
C ASN A 39 -19.29 -1.33 -24.08
N SER A 40 -18.57 -1.43 -22.97
CA SER A 40 -17.23 -0.86 -22.84
C SER A 40 -16.13 -1.82 -23.27
N ASN A 41 -15.10 -1.30 -23.91
CA ASN A 41 -13.84 -2.00 -24.05
C ASN A 41 -13.05 -1.88 -22.74
N ILE A 42 -12.94 -3.01 -22.02
CA ILE A 42 -12.40 -3.06 -20.66
C ILE A 42 -10.96 -3.57 -20.68
N THR A 43 -10.07 -2.75 -20.15
CA THR A 43 -8.66 -3.12 -19.85
C THR A 43 -8.52 -3.26 -18.35
N VAL A 44 -7.96 -4.38 -17.90
CA VAL A 44 -7.62 -4.65 -16.49
C VAL A 44 -6.14 -4.97 -16.42
N ASP A 45 -5.45 -4.32 -15.50
CA ASP A 45 -4.03 -4.52 -15.27
C ASP A 45 -3.67 -4.19 -13.81
N HIS A 46 -2.40 -4.38 -13.41
CA HIS A 46 -1.96 -4.13 -12.05
C HIS A 46 -1.71 -2.63 -11.79
N ASP A 47 -1.78 -2.24 -10.52
CA ASP A 47 -1.65 -0.87 -10.05
C ASP A 47 -0.28 -0.26 -10.35
N LEU A 48 0.78 -1.07 -10.38
CA LEU A 48 2.13 -0.62 -10.69
C LEU A 48 2.24 -0.07 -12.12
N LEU A 49 1.51 -0.66 -13.10
CA LEU A 49 1.43 -0.11 -14.45
C LEU A 49 0.73 1.26 -14.46
N ALA A 50 -0.34 1.43 -13.69
CA ALA A 50 -0.97 2.74 -13.57
C ALA A 50 -0.02 3.78 -12.97
N CYS A 51 0.74 3.40 -11.93
CA CYS A 51 1.77 4.26 -11.35
C CYS A 51 2.81 4.66 -12.41
N ALA A 52 3.34 3.70 -13.14
CA ALA A 52 4.31 3.94 -14.20
C ALA A 52 3.77 4.89 -15.29
N LEU A 53 2.58 4.63 -15.80
CA LEU A 53 1.93 5.48 -16.80
C LEU A 53 1.66 6.90 -16.29
N SER A 54 1.26 7.05 -15.02
CA SER A 54 0.96 8.35 -14.43
C SER A 54 2.19 9.22 -14.15
N THR A 55 3.34 8.59 -13.94
CA THR A 55 4.61 9.27 -13.60
C THR A 55 5.53 9.45 -14.80
N TYR A 56 5.27 8.77 -15.91
CA TYR A 56 6.08 8.84 -17.13
C TYR A 56 6.02 10.23 -17.79
N LYS A 57 7.18 10.81 -18.06
CA LYS A 57 7.33 12.15 -18.66
C LYS A 57 8.13 12.13 -19.97
N GLY A 58 8.17 11.00 -20.67
CA GLY A 58 8.91 10.86 -21.93
C GLY A 58 10.33 10.31 -21.79
N GLU A 59 10.77 10.05 -20.55
CA GLU A 59 12.10 9.48 -20.27
C GLU A 59 11.94 8.25 -19.35
N PRO A 60 12.82 7.23 -19.51
CA PRO A 60 12.82 6.08 -18.62
C PRO A 60 12.93 6.47 -17.14
N ALA A 61 12.13 5.85 -16.28
CA ALA A 61 12.08 6.18 -14.86
C ALA A 61 11.79 4.95 -13.99
N ILE A 62 12.11 5.06 -12.70
CA ILE A 62 11.64 4.14 -11.67
C ILE A 62 10.38 4.75 -11.06
N SER A 63 9.30 4.00 -11.10
CA SER A 63 8.03 4.36 -10.48
C SER A 63 7.82 3.53 -9.22
N CYS A 64 7.41 4.19 -8.11
CA CYS A 64 7.28 3.57 -6.81
C CYS A 64 5.87 3.78 -6.25
N ILE A 65 5.32 2.73 -5.65
CA ILE A 65 4.10 2.78 -4.83
C ILE A 65 4.50 2.61 -3.37
N LEU A 66 4.12 3.59 -2.53
CA LEU A 66 4.26 3.53 -1.09
C LEU A 66 2.87 3.73 -0.46
N GLY A 67 2.23 2.63 -0.13
CA GLY A 67 0.88 2.57 0.42
C GLY A 67 0.79 1.69 1.65
N THR A 68 -0.19 0.80 1.71
CA THR A 68 -0.26 -0.28 2.72
C THR A 68 0.95 -1.19 2.63
N GLY A 69 1.31 -1.61 1.42
CA GLY A 69 2.57 -2.24 1.05
C GLY A 69 3.44 -1.30 0.21
N SER A 70 4.55 -1.79 -0.32
CA SER A 70 5.42 -1.05 -1.25
C SER A 70 5.81 -1.89 -2.44
N ASN A 71 5.98 -1.24 -3.59
CA ASN A 71 6.49 -1.87 -4.80
C ASN A 71 7.16 -0.82 -5.70
N SER A 72 8.00 -1.27 -6.64
CA SER A 72 8.66 -0.41 -7.60
C SER A 72 8.83 -1.10 -8.96
N CYS A 73 8.90 -0.30 -10.02
CA CYS A 73 9.22 -0.79 -11.35
C CYS A 73 10.06 0.21 -12.15
N TYR A 74 10.82 -0.30 -13.07
CA TYR A 74 11.39 0.48 -14.16
C TYR A 74 10.40 0.52 -15.32
N PHE A 75 10.23 1.70 -15.93
CA PHE A 75 9.38 1.89 -17.09
C PHE A 75 10.05 2.78 -18.12
N ASP A 76 10.17 2.30 -19.36
CA ASP A 76 10.82 3.03 -20.47
C ASP A 76 9.83 3.73 -21.42
N GLY A 77 8.54 3.70 -21.09
CA GLY A 77 7.45 4.22 -21.92
C GLY A 77 6.74 3.15 -22.75
N GLN A 78 7.29 1.94 -22.82
CA GLN A 78 6.69 0.79 -23.50
C GLN A 78 6.71 -0.48 -22.66
N ASN A 79 7.83 -0.75 -21.97
CA ASN A 79 8.05 -1.96 -21.19
C ASN A 79 8.18 -1.63 -19.71
N LEU A 80 7.43 -2.35 -18.90
CA LEU A 80 7.52 -2.33 -17.45
C LEU A 80 8.34 -3.54 -16.98
N ARG A 81 9.30 -3.32 -16.09
CA ARG A 81 10.13 -4.37 -15.49
C ARG A 81 10.15 -4.21 -13.98
N GLU A 82 9.81 -5.29 -13.29
CA GLU A 82 9.95 -5.41 -11.84
C GLU A 82 11.28 -6.10 -11.57
N GLU A 83 12.30 -5.33 -11.19
CA GLU A 83 13.64 -5.85 -10.89
C GLU A 83 13.71 -6.41 -9.47
N VAL A 84 12.87 -5.90 -8.57
CA VAL A 84 12.78 -6.35 -7.18
C VAL A 84 11.45 -7.06 -6.97
N PRO A 85 11.44 -8.33 -6.53
CA PRO A 85 10.19 -9.06 -6.33
C PRO A 85 9.37 -8.48 -5.17
N ALA A 86 8.06 -8.33 -5.38
CA ALA A 86 7.13 -8.00 -4.30
C ALA A 86 6.94 -9.21 -3.38
N ILE A 87 7.51 -9.16 -2.18
CA ILE A 87 7.47 -10.28 -1.21
C ILE A 87 6.54 -10.03 -0.04
N ALA A 88 5.71 -9.01 -0.14
CA ALA A 88 4.67 -8.61 0.80
C ALA A 88 5.17 -8.29 2.23
N TYR A 89 4.24 -7.85 3.10
CA TYR A 89 4.53 -7.23 4.39
C TYR A 89 5.25 -8.12 5.43
N VAL A 90 5.24 -9.43 5.25
CA VAL A 90 5.91 -10.35 6.18
C VAL A 90 7.42 -10.31 5.97
N LEU A 91 7.87 -10.36 4.73
CA LEU A 91 9.29 -10.46 4.36
C LEU A 91 9.85 -9.17 3.73
N GLY A 92 9.00 -8.25 3.27
CA GLY A 92 9.36 -7.04 2.58
C GLY A 92 8.44 -5.87 2.90
N ASP A 93 8.00 -5.16 1.86
CA ASP A 93 7.20 -3.93 1.92
C ASP A 93 7.93 -2.81 2.68
N GLU A 94 9.24 -2.70 2.57
CA GLU A 94 10.07 -1.67 3.19
C GLU A 94 9.55 -0.27 2.80
N GLY A 95 9.56 0.66 3.75
CA GLY A 95 9.04 2.02 3.53
C GLY A 95 7.52 2.15 3.43
N SER A 96 6.76 1.06 3.53
CA SER A 96 5.30 1.05 3.49
C SER A 96 4.65 1.38 4.83
N GLY A 97 3.34 1.64 4.81
CA GLY A 97 2.56 1.81 6.04
C GLY A 97 2.56 0.59 6.94
N ALA A 98 2.51 -0.63 6.37
CA ALA A 98 2.60 -1.86 7.13
C ALA A 98 3.98 -2.05 7.80
N PHE A 99 5.05 -1.69 7.09
CA PHE A 99 6.41 -1.71 7.62
C PHE A 99 6.55 -0.81 8.86
N TYR A 100 6.12 0.44 8.75
CA TYR A 100 6.20 1.38 9.87
C TYR A 100 5.26 1.02 11.02
N GLY A 101 4.04 0.58 10.73
CA GLY A 101 3.12 0.09 11.75
C GLY A 101 3.66 -1.12 12.50
N LYS A 102 4.27 -2.07 11.80
CA LYS A 102 4.96 -3.23 12.41
C LYS A 102 6.09 -2.79 13.35
N LYS A 103 6.91 -1.82 12.94
CA LYS A 103 8.00 -1.27 13.76
C LYS A 103 7.44 -0.58 15.01
N LEU A 104 6.44 0.29 14.87
CA LEU A 104 5.81 0.99 15.99
C LEU A 104 5.24 0.01 17.02
N LEU A 105 4.47 -0.98 16.57
CA LEU A 105 3.85 -1.96 17.47
C LEU A 105 4.88 -2.87 18.16
N LYS A 106 5.93 -3.25 17.45
CA LYS A 106 7.06 -3.99 18.04
C LYS A 106 7.72 -3.18 19.17
N ASP A 107 8.02 -1.91 18.91
CA ASP A 107 8.66 -1.04 19.91
C ASP A 107 7.74 -0.77 21.10
N TYR A 108 6.43 -0.61 20.87
CA TYR A 108 5.44 -0.53 21.95
C TYR A 108 5.46 -1.79 22.82
N LEU A 109 5.37 -2.97 22.23
CA LEU A 109 5.31 -4.24 22.97
C LEU A 109 6.59 -4.55 23.75
N TYR A 110 7.73 -4.04 23.29
CA TYR A 110 9.04 -4.17 23.95
C TYR A 110 9.36 -3.01 24.89
N ASN A 111 8.45 -2.06 25.13
CA ASN A 111 8.67 -0.86 25.91
C ASN A 111 9.91 -0.04 25.40
N GLN A 112 10.06 0.05 24.10
CA GLN A 112 11.16 0.76 23.43
C GLN A 112 10.71 2.11 22.83
N LEU A 113 9.43 2.46 22.95
CA LEU A 113 8.96 3.79 22.54
C LEU A 113 9.48 4.86 23.51
N PRO A 114 9.81 6.06 23.02
CA PRO A 114 10.04 7.22 23.90
C PRO A 114 8.81 7.48 24.79
N ASP A 115 9.03 7.93 26.01
CA ASP A 115 7.97 8.13 27.02
C ASP A 115 6.79 8.95 26.52
N SER A 116 7.06 10.02 25.75
CA SER A 116 6.01 10.88 25.18
C SER A 116 5.14 10.11 24.17
N ILE A 117 5.77 9.36 23.26
CA ILE A 117 5.09 8.56 22.25
C ILE A 117 4.31 7.41 22.90
N HIS A 118 4.92 6.76 23.91
CA HIS A 118 4.29 5.67 24.64
C HIS A 118 3.01 6.12 25.36
N LYS A 119 3.06 7.26 26.07
CA LYS A 119 1.89 7.84 26.76
C LYS A 119 0.78 8.19 25.79
N ASP A 120 1.11 8.81 24.67
CA ASP A 120 0.12 9.17 23.65
C ASP A 120 -0.47 7.92 22.97
N PHE A 121 0.35 6.88 22.76
CA PHE A 121 -0.13 5.62 22.23
C PHE A 121 -1.15 4.96 23.18
N GLU A 122 -0.83 4.84 24.47
CA GLU A 122 -1.75 4.28 25.47
C GLU A 122 -3.00 5.13 25.66
N SER A 123 -2.88 6.45 25.61
CA SER A 123 -4.02 7.37 25.66
C SER A 123 -5.01 7.12 24.53
N GLN A 124 -4.52 6.77 23.34
CA GLN A 124 -5.37 6.56 22.17
C GLN A 124 -5.88 5.12 22.05
N PHE A 125 -5.04 4.13 22.33
CA PHE A 125 -5.31 2.72 22.05
C PHE A 125 -5.49 1.87 23.32
N GLY A 126 -5.25 2.44 24.50
CA GLY A 126 -5.26 1.72 25.77
C GLY A 126 -4.16 0.67 25.85
N ASN A 127 -4.35 -0.37 26.69
CA ASN A 127 -3.46 -1.52 26.70
C ASN A 127 -3.75 -2.42 25.48
N ALA A 128 -3.11 -2.09 24.36
CA ALA A 128 -3.42 -2.64 23.06
C ALA A 128 -2.85 -4.05 22.82
N LYS A 129 -2.14 -4.68 23.77
CA LYS A 129 -1.45 -5.97 23.54
C LYS A 129 -2.38 -7.06 23.00
N ALA A 130 -3.53 -7.27 23.62
CA ALA A 130 -4.48 -8.30 23.20
C ALA A 130 -5.06 -8.00 21.80
N ASP A 131 -5.43 -6.73 21.56
CA ASP A 131 -5.95 -6.27 20.27
C ASP A 131 -4.92 -6.43 19.14
N ILE A 132 -3.64 -6.09 19.42
CA ILE A 132 -2.53 -6.28 18.47
C ILE A 132 -2.40 -7.77 18.09
N PHE A 133 -2.37 -8.67 19.08
CA PHE A 133 -2.25 -10.11 18.82
C PHE A 133 -3.43 -10.65 18.03
N GLU A 134 -4.65 -10.24 18.37
CA GLU A 134 -5.84 -10.64 17.63
C GLU A 134 -5.80 -10.17 16.18
N ASN A 135 -5.49 -8.89 15.91
CA ASN A 135 -5.54 -8.33 14.57
C ASN A 135 -4.33 -8.74 13.70
N VAL A 136 -3.17 -9.00 14.29
CA VAL A 136 -1.97 -9.37 13.54
C VAL A 136 -1.93 -10.87 13.24
N TYR A 137 -2.38 -11.73 14.18
CA TYR A 137 -2.18 -13.17 14.05
C TYR A 137 -3.46 -13.97 13.84
N MET A 138 -4.63 -13.44 14.22
CA MET A 138 -5.88 -14.21 14.20
C MET A 138 -6.87 -13.72 13.16
N LYS A 139 -6.77 -12.46 12.70
CA LYS A 139 -7.66 -11.88 11.70
C LYS A 139 -7.01 -11.76 10.33
N PRO A 140 -7.81 -11.75 9.25
CA PRO A 140 -7.30 -11.42 7.91
C PRO A 140 -6.88 -9.94 7.82
N HIS A 141 -6.08 -9.61 6.81
CA HIS A 141 -5.67 -8.25 6.48
C HIS A 141 -4.81 -7.57 7.55
N ALA A 142 -3.90 -8.31 8.19
CA ALA A 142 -2.97 -7.77 9.16
C ALA A 142 -2.14 -6.60 8.62
N ASN A 143 -1.77 -6.61 7.34
CA ASN A 143 -1.09 -5.50 6.67
C ASN A 143 -1.89 -4.20 6.70
N VAL A 144 -3.22 -4.26 6.51
CA VAL A 144 -4.11 -3.08 6.59
C VAL A 144 -4.19 -2.56 8.02
N TYR A 145 -4.32 -3.47 8.99
CA TYR A 145 -4.27 -3.11 10.40
C TYR A 145 -2.97 -2.41 10.77
N LEU A 146 -1.83 -2.98 10.39
CA LEU A 146 -0.51 -2.39 10.61
C LEU A 146 -0.42 -1.00 9.97
N ALA A 147 -0.80 -0.86 8.70
CA ALA A 147 -0.75 0.42 7.99
C ALA A 147 -1.67 1.49 8.59
N SER A 148 -2.73 1.11 9.31
CA SER A 148 -3.65 2.06 9.95
C SER A 148 -2.97 2.95 10.99
N PHE A 149 -1.86 2.49 11.58
CA PHE A 149 -1.06 3.25 12.55
C PHE A 149 -0.29 4.42 11.94
N MET A 150 -0.23 4.52 10.60
CA MET A 150 0.36 5.69 9.93
C MET A 150 -0.32 7.01 10.33
N LYS A 151 -1.60 6.98 10.71
CA LYS A 151 -2.30 8.17 11.23
C LYS A 151 -1.72 8.64 12.58
N PHE A 152 -1.34 7.70 13.44
CA PHE A 152 -0.65 7.98 14.69
C PHE A 152 0.78 8.47 14.43
N ILE A 153 1.54 7.76 13.61
CA ILE A 153 2.91 8.10 13.23
C ILE A 153 2.96 9.52 12.64
N ASN A 154 2.04 9.86 11.74
CA ASN A 154 1.98 11.17 11.10
C ASN A 154 1.72 12.33 12.09
N ARG A 155 1.01 12.12 13.20
CA ARG A 155 0.83 13.17 14.21
C ARG A 155 2.11 13.50 14.96
N HIS A 156 3.06 12.54 14.99
CA HIS A 156 4.35 12.69 15.66
C HIS A 156 5.52 12.91 14.67
N TYR A 157 5.23 13.38 13.45
CA TYR A 157 6.20 13.46 12.35
C TYR A 157 7.43 14.35 12.66
N HIS A 158 7.34 15.26 13.65
CA HIS A 158 8.46 16.06 14.11
C HIS A 158 9.31 15.40 15.21
N HIS A 159 8.87 14.28 15.77
CA HIS A 159 9.59 13.61 16.83
C HIS A 159 10.78 12.84 16.25
N GLU A 160 11.97 12.97 16.86
CA GLU A 160 13.21 12.33 16.40
C GLU A 160 13.05 10.84 16.14
N TYR A 161 12.43 10.09 17.06
CA TYR A 161 12.10 8.67 16.88
C TYR A 161 11.35 8.38 15.59
N VAL A 162 10.37 9.22 15.23
CA VAL A 162 9.57 9.04 14.01
C VAL A 162 10.40 9.37 12.76
N ILE A 163 11.20 10.44 12.83
CA ILE A 163 12.10 10.83 11.74
C ILE A 163 13.08 9.68 11.45
N ASP A 164 13.73 9.15 12.49
CA ASP A 164 14.69 8.05 12.36
C ASP A 164 14.03 6.78 11.81
N MET A 165 12.83 6.46 12.31
CA MET A 165 12.06 5.31 11.83
C MET A 165 11.71 5.42 10.35
N ILE A 166 11.24 6.60 9.90
CA ILE A 166 10.90 6.85 8.49
C ILE A 166 12.17 6.81 7.63
N GLN A 167 13.24 7.45 8.06
CA GLN A 167 14.51 7.45 7.33
C GLN A 167 15.08 6.03 7.20
N HIS A 168 15.01 5.23 8.26
CA HIS A 168 15.42 3.82 8.19
C HIS A 168 14.61 3.05 7.15
N GLY A 169 13.28 3.13 7.18
CA GLY A 169 12.43 2.42 6.22
C GLY A 169 12.65 2.86 4.77
N MET A 170 12.87 4.16 4.54
CA MET A 170 13.20 4.67 3.20
C MET A 170 14.58 4.18 2.73
N ASN A 171 15.57 4.14 3.62
CA ASN A 171 16.89 3.60 3.30
C ASN A 171 16.84 2.10 2.96
N GLU A 172 15.97 1.33 3.61
CA GLU A 172 15.76 -0.08 3.24
C GLU A 172 15.06 -0.20 1.87
N PHE A 173 14.08 0.64 1.58
CA PHE A 173 13.33 0.62 0.32
C PHE A 173 14.19 0.95 -0.91
N ILE A 174 15.20 1.81 -0.79
CA ILE A 174 16.03 2.26 -1.92
C ILE A 174 17.30 1.39 -2.15
N LYS A 175 17.50 0.32 -1.38
CA LYS A 175 18.60 -0.63 -1.58
C LYS A 175 18.37 -1.52 -2.79
#